data_f820cfaf1ef93422f03288e460779d1f
#
_entry.id   f820cfaf1ef93422f03288e460779d1f
#
_cell.length_a   1.000
_cell.length_b   1.000
_cell.length_c   1.000
_cell.angle_alpha   90.00
_cell.angle_beta   90.00
_cell.angle_gamma   90.00
#
_symmetry.space_group_name_H-M   'P 1'
#
loop_
_entity.id
_entity.type
_entity.pdbx_description
1 polymer ?
#
loop_
_entity_poly.entity_id
_entity_poly.type
_entity_poly.pdbx_seq_one_letter_code
_entity_poly.pdbx_strand_id
1 'polypeptide(L)'
;MEPKLRYTAVEKGDINLIDAYSTDAELKQYDMVVLKDNKHVFPPYQGAPMFKEKFLKEHPEIKKALNQLSNKITDEQMQEMNYKVTVKNEDPYKVAKQYLEKEGLAH
;
A
#
# COMPACT_ATOMS: atom_id res chain seq x y z
N MET A 1 -11.86 -2.87 -17.72
CA MET A 1 -11.77 -4.22 -17.11
C MET A 1 -11.73 -4.03 -15.59
N GLU A 2 -12.48 -4.80 -14.86
CA GLU A 2 -12.39 -4.77 -13.40
C GLU A 2 -10.97 -5.08 -12.90
N PRO A 3 -10.49 -4.41 -11.84
CA PRO A 3 -9.13 -4.60 -11.34
C PRO A 3 -8.73 -6.05 -11.08
N LYS A 4 -9.63 -6.86 -10.52
CA LYS A 4 -9.36 -8.28 -10.25
C LYS A 4 -9.27 -9.13 -11.50
N LEU A 5 -10.04 -8.82 -12.54
CA LEU A 5 -10.06 -9.60 -13.79
C LEU A 5 -8.76 -9.46 -14.59
N ARG A 6 -8.09 -8.31 -14.53
CA ARG A 6 -6.81 -8.12 -15.23
C ARG A 6 -5.71 -9.02 -14.67
N TYR A 7 -5.64 -9.20 -13.36
CA TYR A 7 -4.69 -10.13 -12.74
C TYR A 7 -4.96 -11.59 -13.11
N THR A 8 -6.23 -11.99 -13.15
CA THR A 8 -6.61 -13.33 -13.62
C THR A 8 -6.24 -13.56 -15.07
N ALA A 9 -6.36 -12.56 -15.94
CA ALA A 9 -5.97 -12.67 -17.35
C ALA A 9 -4.45 -12.82 -17.51
N VAL A 10 -3.64 -12.15 -16.69
CA VAL A 10 -2.18 -12.35 -16.64
C VAL A 10 -1.85 -13.78 -16.18
N GLU A 11 -2.48 -14.24 -15.09
CA GLU A 11 -2.26 -15.59 -14.55
C GLU A 11 -2.55 -16.68 -15.59
N LYS A 12 -3.61 -16.50 -16.39
CA LYS A 12 -3.97 -17.42 -17.47
C LYS A 12 -3.09 -17.30 -18.72
N GLY A 13 -2.26 -16.27 -18.81
CA GLY A 13 -1.43 -15.99 -19.97
C GLY A 13 -2.17 -15.35 -21.15
N ASP A 14 -3.38 -14.84 -20.92
CA ASP A 14 -4.18 -14.17 -21.95
C ASP A 14 -3.59 -12.80 -22.33
N ILE A 15 -2.95 -12.14 -21.36
CA ILE A 15 -2.28 -10.84 -21.52
C ILE A 15 -0.94 -10.83 -20.77
N ASN A 16 -0.01 -10.00 -21.24
CA ASN A 16 1.34 -9.92 -20.67
C ASN A 16 1.66 -8.57 -20.00
N LEU A 17 0.80 -7.58 -20.13
CA LEU A 17 0.97 -6.24 -19.61
C LEU A 17 -0.35 -5.70 -19.08
N ILE A 18 -0.32 -5.12 -17.90
CA ILE A 18 -1.48 -4.45 -17.29
C ILE A 18 -1.04 -3.15 -16.61
N ASP A 19 -1.99 -2.26 -16.41
CA ASP A 19 -1.87 -1.17 -15.45
C ASP A 19 -2.16 -1.70 -14.04
N ALA A 20 -1.44 -1.17 -13.04
CA ALA A 20 -1.57 -1.59 -11.66
C ALA A 20 -1.23 -0.42 -10.71
N TYR A 21 -1.66 -0.53 -9.48
CA TYR A 21 -1.13 0.31 -8.42
C TYR A 21 0.15 -0.31 -7.84
N SER A 22 1.15 0.51 -7.55
CA SER A 22 2.46 0.04 -7.07
C SER A 22 2.41 -0.72 -5.74
N THR A 23 1.31 -0.63 -5.01
CA THR A 23 1.08 -1.29 -3.72
C THR A 23 0.13 -2.49 -3.78
N ASP A 24 -0.31 -2.89 -4.98
CA ASP A 24 -1.20 -4.03 -5.15
C ASP A 24 -0.55 -5.33 -4.65
N ALA A 25 -1.28 -6.11 -3.85
CA ALA A 25 -0.80 -7.40 -3.31
C ALA A 25 -0.56 -8.44 -4.40
N GLU A 26 -1.34 -8.36 -5.48
CA GLU A 26 -1.28 -9.24 -6.63
C GLU A 26 0.05 -9.16 -7.38
N LEU A 27 0.74 -8.01 -7.33
CA LEU A 27 2.09 -7.88 -7.90
C LEU A 27 3.05 -8.88 -7.26
N LYS A 28 2.96 -9.06 -5.95
CA LYS A 28 3.74 -10.06 -5.23
C LYS A 28 3.20 -11.47 -5.43
N GLN A 29 1.88 -11.65 -5.43
CA GLN A 29 1.23 -12.94 -5.58
C GLN A 29 1.60 -13.63 -6.91
N TYR A 30 1.67 -12.85 -7.99
CA TYR A 30 1.93 -13.35 -9.35
C TYR A 30 3.36 -13.09 -9.83
N ASP A 31 4.26 -12.69 -8.93
CA ASP A 31 5.68 -12.40 -9.23
C ASP A 31 5.85 -11.44 -10.43
N MET A 32 5.09 -10.37 -10.42
CA MET A 32 5.06 -9.40 -11.52
C MET A 32 6.16 -8.35 -11.38
N VAL A 33 6.70 -7.93 -12.51
CA VAL A 33 7.70 -6.86 -12.58
C VAL A 33 7.01 -5.52 -12.80
N VAL A 34 7.24 -4.56 -11.90
CA VAL A 34 6.77 -3.18 -12.07
C VAL A 34 7.77 -2.39 -12.91
N LEU A 35 7.31 -1.86 -14.03
CA LEU A 35 8.12 -1.00 -14.88
C LEU A 35 8.24 0.40 -14.26
N LYS A 36 9.44 0.95 -14.24
CA LYS A 36 9.70 2.28 -13.71
C LYS A 36 9.14 3.36 -14.64
N ASP A 37 8.30 4.25 -14.10
CA ASP A 37 7.85 5.45 -14.80
C ASP A 37 8.95 6.53 -14.75
N ASN A 38 9.95 6.41 -15.62
CA ASN A 38 11.08 7.33 -15.69
C ASN A 38 10.75 8.67 -16.37
N LYS A 39 9.56 8.79 -16.97
CA LYS A 39 9.07 10.03 -17.61
C LYS A 39 7.98 10.74 -16.82
N HIS A 40 7.63 10.21 -15.64
CA HIS A 40 6.60 10.76 -14.77
C HIS A 40 5.24 10.98 -15.49
N VAL A 41 4.83 9.97 -16.28
CA VAL A 41 3.55 10.00 -17.03
C VAL A 41 2.37 9.86 -16.06
N PHE A 42 2.53 9.07 -15.00
CA PHE A 42 1.51 8.88 -13.99
C PHE A 42 1.67 9.87 -12.84
N PRO A 43 0.57 10.44 -12.31
CA PRO A 43 0.64 11.27 -11.12
C PRO A 43 1.12 10.45 -9.91
N PRO A 44 1.84 11.07 -8.96
CA PRO A 44 2.20 10.39 -7.73
C PRO A 44 0.95 9.98 -6.97
N TYR A 45 0.93 8.74 -6.47
CA TYR A 45 -0.19 8.17 -5.76
C TYR A 45 0.27 7.74 -4.35
N GLN A 46 -0.26 8.41 -3.34
CA GLN A 46 0.07 8.14 -1.94
C GLN A 46 -1.20 8.07 -1.10
N GLY A 47 -1.24 7.09 -0.20
CA GLY A 47 -2.26 7.05 0.83
C GLY A 47 -2.07 8.21 1.82
N ALA A 48 -3.15 8.89 2.18
CA ALA A 48 -3.11 9.96 3.17
C ALA A 48 -4.34 9.89 4.07
N PRO A 49 -4.16 9.97 5.41
CA PRO A 49 -5.29 10.12 6.31
C PRO A 49 -5.92 11.51 6.14
N MET A 50 -7.24 11.57 6.07
CA MET A 50 -7.99 12.81 5.92
C MET A 50 -8.85 13.07 7.17
N PHE A 51 -8.81 14.31 7.66
CA PHE A 51 -9.56 14.75 8.81
C PHE A 51 -10.21 16.10 8.55
N LYS A 52 -11.28 16.41 9.30
CA LYS A 52 -11.82 17.76 9.35
C LYS A 52 -10.81 18.67 10.03
N GLU A 53 -10.60 19.88 9.49
CA GLU A 53 -9.64 20.85 10.05
C GLU A 53 -9.92 21.18 11.52
N LYS A 54 -11.20 21.36 11.86
CA LYS A 54 -11.63 21.61 13.25
C LYS A 54 -11.17 20.48 14.19
N PHE A 55 -11.36 19.22 13.78
CA PHE A 55 -10.95 18.07 14.58
C PHE A 55 -9.43 18.04 14.84
N LEU A 56 -8.62 18.31 13.82
CA LEU A 56 -7.16 18.36 14.00
C LEU A 56 -6.69 19.53 14.86
N LYS A 57 -7.42 20.67 14.87
CA LYS A 57 -7.14 21.78 15.79
C LYS A 57 -7.42 21.44 17.25
N GLU A 58 -8.47 20.64 17.49
CA GLU A 58 -8.86 20.16 18.81
C GLU A 58 -7.96 19.00 19.30
N HIS A 59 -7.33 18.24 18.36
CA HIS A 59 -6.52 17.05 18.62
C HIS A 59 -5.15 17.11 17.91
N PRO A 60 -4.28 18.08 18.25
CA PRO A 60 -2.97 18.23 17.58
C PRO A 60 -2.04 17.04 17.77
N GLU A 61 -2.23 16.25 18.83
CA GLU A 61 -1.48 15.03 19.10
C GLU A 61 -1.65 13.97 18.00
N ILE A 62 -2.82 13.88 17.37
CA ILE A 62 -3.10 12.94 16.25
C ILE A 62 -2.21 13.28 15.05
N LYS A 63 -2.12 14.56 14.70
CA LYS A 63 -1.26 15.02 13.62
C LYS A 63 0.21 14.67 13.89
N LYS A 64 0.67 14.89 15.13
CA LYS A 64 2.05 14.56 15.54
C LYS A 64 2.32 13.06 15.44
N ALA A 65 1.39 12.23 15.91
CA ALA A 65 1.52 10.78 15.85
C ALA A 65 1.58 10.27 14.41
N LEU A 66 0.67 10.70 13.54
CA LEU A 66 0.61 10.27 12.14
C LEU A 66 1.80 10.76 11.31
N ASN A 67 2.33 11.94 11.60
CA ASN A 67 3.52 12.45 10.91
C ASN A 67 4.76 11.59 11.13
N GLN A 68 4.81 10.76 12.15
CA GLN A 68 5.90 9.80 12.36
C GLN A 68 5.95 8.74 11.26
N LEU A 69 4.83 8.49 10.56
CA LEU A 69 4.74 7.56 9.43
C LEU A 69 5.07 8.22 8.09
N SER A 70 5.20 9.55 8.03
CA SER A 70 5.49 10.25 6.77
C SER A 70 6.78 9.75 6.15
N ASN A 71 6.69 9.31 4.89
CA ASN A 71 7.81 8.76 4.10
C ASN A 71 8.51 7.54 4.72
N LYS A 72 7.83 6.82 5.62
CA LYS A 72 8.39 5.60 6.26
C LYS A 72 8.03 4.33 5.53
N ILE A 73 6.85 4.27 4.91
CA ILE A 73 6.36 3.06 4.26
C ILE A 73 6.72 3.13 2.78
N THR A 74 7.55 2.19 2.31
CA THR A 74 7.84 2.03 0.88
C THR A 74 6.74 1.25 0.17
N ASP A 75 6.70 1.33 -1.17
CA ASP A 75 5.75 0.57 -1.98
C ASP A 75 5.90 -0.93 -1.72
N GLU A 76 7.12 -1.43 -1.64
CA GLU A 76 7.41 -2.85 -1.38
C GLU A 76 6.92 -3.29 0.01
N GLN A 77 7.11 -2.45 1.01
CA GLN A 77 6.61 -2.73 2.37
C GLN A 77 5.07 -2.77 2.39
N MET A 78 4.42 -1.85 1.67
CA MET A 78 2.97 -1.84 1.57
C MET A 78 2.44 -3.03 0.77
N GLN A 79 3.09 -3.42 -0.34
CA GLN A 79 2.76 -4.66 -1.07
C GLN A 79 2.83 -5.88 -0.15
N GLU A 80 3.89 -5.99 0.67
CA GLU A 80 4.05 -7.09 1.62
C GLU A 80 2.93 -7.12 2.65
N MET A 81 2.58 -5.98 3.24
CA MET A 81 1.49 -5.90 4.22
C MET A 81 0.14 -6.22 3.57
N ASN A 82 -0.13 -5.67 2.39
CA ASN A 82 -1.34 -5.98 1.63
C ASN A 82 -1.42 -7.47 1.27
N TYR A 83 -0.33 -8.08 0.84
CA TYR A 83 -0.26 -9.51 0.54
C TYR A 83 -0.58 -10.37 1.76
N LYS A 84 -0.04 -10.04 2.94
CA LYS A 84 -0.37 -10.74 4.19
C LYS A 84 -1.85 -10.68 4.51
N VAL A 85 -2.46 -9.51 4.35
CA VAL A 85 -3.88 -9.31 4.67
C VAL A 85 -4.79 -9.94 3.62
N THR A 86 -4.58 -9.65 2.33
CA THR A 86 -5.54 -10.02 1.28
C THR A 86 -5.36 -11.41 0.74
N VAL A 87 -4.13 -11.94 0.72
CA VAL A 87 -3.82 -13.27 0.18
C VAL A 87 -3.66 -14.30 1.29
N LYS A 88 -2.92 -13.96 2.35
CA LYS A 88 -2.71 -14.88 3.49
C LYS A 88 -3.81 -14.80 4.56
N ASN A 89 -4.76 -13.88 4.42
CA ASN A 89 -5.85 -13.66 5.37
C ASN A 89 -5.37 -13.38 6.81
N GLU A 90 -4.21 -12.72 6.96
CA GLU A 90 -3.74 -12.27 8.25
C GLU A 90 -4.56 -11.08 8.76
N ASP A 91 -4.69 -10.94 10.07
CA ASP A 91 -5.40 -9.83 10.69
C ASP A 91 -4.68 -8.49 10.39
N PRO A 92 -5.37 -7.48 9.79
CA PRO A 92 -4.72 -6.22 9.42
C PRO A 92 -4.16 -5.44 10.61
N TYR A 93 -4.81 -5.52 11.76
CA TYR A 93 -4.30 -4.88 12.99
C TYR A 93 -2.98 -5.50 13.41
N LYS A 94 -2.89 -6.83 13.40
CA LYS A 94 -1.68 -7.56 13.75
C LYS A 94 -0.53 -7.23 12.78
N VAL A 95 -0.80 -7.20 11.48
CA VAL A 95 0.19 -6.84 10.45
C VAL A 95 0.70 -5.41 10.64
N ALA A 96 -0.21 -4.45 10.87
CA ALA A 96 0.16 -3.06 11.12
C ALA A 96 0.97 -2.91 12.42
N LYS A 97 0.56 -3.58 13.50
CA LYS A 97 1.28 -3.56 14.77
C LYS A 97 2.71 -4.09 14.63
N GLN A 98 2.89 -5.23 13.96
CA GLN A 98 4.22 -5.79 13.70
C GLN A 98 5.12 -4.83 12.92
N TYR A 99 4.55 -4.13 11.92
CA TYR A 99 5.29 -3.12 11.18
C TYR A 99 5.73 -1.97 12.09
N LEU A 100 4.82 -1.42 12.91
CA LEU A 100 5.12 -0.31 13.81
C LEU A 100 6.16 -0.69 14.88
N GLU A 101 6.09 -1.90 15.42
CA GLU A 101 7.08 -2.42 16.37
C GLU A 101 8.46 -2.55 15.71
N LYS A 102 8.53 -3.08 14.48
CA LYS A 102 9.76 -3.20 13.71
C LYS A 102 10.41 -1.84 13.44
N GLU A 103 9.62 -0.81 13.16
CA GLU A 103 10.08 0.57 12.92
C GLU A 103 10.34 1.35 14.23
N GLY A 104 10.10 0.74 15.40
CA GLY A 104 10.28 1.40 16.71
C GLY A 104 9.24 2.49 16.99
N LEU A 105 8.08 2.45 16.33
CA LEU A 105 7.00 3.42 16.47
C LEU A 105 5.89 2.97 17.44
N ALA A 106 5.89 1.70 17.84
CA ALA A 106 5.00 1.14 18.85
C ALA A 106 5.77 0.17 19.76
N HIS A 107 5.22 -0.03 20.95
CA HIS A 107 5.77 -0.91 21.99
C HIS A 107 4.71 -1.91 22.45
#